data_596a6ba00b57cd575a582d8e7dcd40cf
#
_entry.id   596a6ba00b57cd575a582d8e7dcd40cf
#
_cell.length_a   1.000
_cell.length_b   1.000
_cell.length_c   1.000
_cell.angle_alpha   90.00
_cell.angle_beta   90.00
_cell.angle_gamma   90.00
#
_symmetry.space_group_name_H-M   'P 1'
#
loop_
_entity.id
_entity.type
_entity.pdbx_description
1 polymer ?
#
loop_
_entity_poly.entity_id
_entity_poly.type
_entity_poly.pdbx_seq_one_letter_code
_entity_poly.pdbx_strand_id
1 'polypeptide(L)'
;MQLATFYDHMKDMAQEEKIGLTEALQYIKSLGITHMEVSQNNLLGREDEVGRELSFVGLEISSIPAYFDFGRDDNVDRQSQPVLEAARYLGAEKILVIPGFFQEGDSPEEKSRQMESMAQCLNRLGEKAAGYGVSLVMEDYDSLLAPFSTAEGLEYFLSRCPALSCCFDTGNFRFAGEDELAAYEKLKSRISHVHLKDRAYSPRWGDHAAAAADGQLLYPAPVGKGEIPIAGLLSQLAADGYEGVCTIEHYGAKSMRAALQESAAWLRENFPFA
;
A
#
# COMPACT_ATOMS: atom_id res chain seq x y z
N MET A 1 12.14 8.66 -8.97
CA MET A 1 10.94 8.15 -8.24
C MET A 1 9.74 9.03 -8.55
N GLN A 2 8.52 8.48 -8.53
CA GLN A 2 7.25 9.18 -8.79
C GLN A 2 6.38 9.14 -7.53
N LEU A 3 5.52 10.16 -7.34
CA LEU A 3 4.64 10.23 -6.19
C LEU A 3 3.24 9.72 -6.53
N ALA A 4 2.69 8.91 -5.63
CA ALA A 4 1.29 8.48 -5.62
C ALA A 4 0.62 8.80 -4.27
N THR A 5 -0.70 8.66 -4.24
CA THR A 5 -1.49 8.57 -3.02
C THR A 5 -2.74 7.72 -3.26
N PHE A 6 -3.52 7.47 -2.22
CA PHE A 6 -4.73 6.65 -2.31
C PHE A 6 -5.95 7.47 -2.77
N TYR A 7 -6.78 6.86 -3.59
CA TYR A 7 -8.06 7.44 -4.01
C TYR A 7 -9.01 7.67 -2.83
N ASP A 8 -8.93 6.83 -1.79
CA ASP A 8 -9.68 7.01 -0.55
C ASP A 8 -9.31 8.34 0.13
N HIS A 9 -8.04 8.74 0.14
CA HIS A 9 -7.60 10.03 0.67
C HIS A 9 -8.24 11.21 -0.05
N MET A 10 -8.53 11.07 -1.34
CA MET A 10 -9.24 12.10 -2.11
C MET A 10 -10.71 12.20 -1.72
N LYS A 11 -11.34 11.06 -1.44
CA LYS A 11 -12.72 11.03 -0.93
C LYS A 11 -12.80 11.65 0.46
N ASP A 12 -11.84 11.35 1.32
CA ASP A 12 -11.76 11.93 2.66
C ASP A 12 -11.57 13.45 2.58
N MET A 13 -10.61 13.93 1.78
CA MET A 13 -10.40 15.37 1.57
C MET A 13 -11.65 16.05 1.01
N ALA A 14 -12.30 15.47 0.02
CA ALA A 14 -13.51 16.02 -0.58
C ALA A 14 -14.64 16.14 0.46
N GLN A 15 -14.80 15.14 1.33
CA GLN A 15 -15.78 15.14 2.40
C GLN A 15 -15.43 16.15 3.51
N GLU A 16 -14.18 16.19 3.99
CA GLU A 16 -13.72 17.10 5.03
C GLU A 16 -13.93 18.56 4.63
N GLU A 17 -13.57 18.92 3.39
CA GLU A 17 -13.60 20.30 2.90
C GLU A 17 -14.89 20.67 2.17
N LYS A 18 -15.78 19.71 1.95
CA LYS A 18 -17.04 19.90 1.20
C LYS A 18 -16.81 20.40 -0.23
N ILE A 19 -15.79 19.85 -0.89
CA ILE A 19 -15.44 20.11 -2.28
C ILE A 19 -15.78 18.92 -3.18
N GLY A 20 -15.73 19.12 -4.49
CA GLY A 20 -15.88 18.01 -5.45
C GLY A 20 -14.65 17.11 -5.48
N LEU A 21 -14.84 15.82 -5.77
CA LEU A 21 -13.73 14.86 -5.90
C LEU A 21 -12.73 15.30 -6.97
N THR A 22 -13.21 15.82 -8.11
CA THR A 22 -12.34 16.35 -9.17
C THR A 22 -11.45 17.49 -8.66
N GLU A 23 -11.96 18.36 -7.78
CA GLU A 23 -11.18 19.45 -7.18
C GLU A 23 -10.09 18.88 -6.25
N ALA A 24 -10.41 17.87 -5.45
CA ALA A 24 -9.42 17.16 -4.62
C ALA A 24 -8.31 16.51 -5.49
N LEU A 25 -8.67 15.85 -6.58
CA LEU A 25 -7.72 15.24 -7.54
C LEU A 25 -6.85 16.31 -8.23
N GLN A 26 -7.43 17.43 -8.65
CA GLN A 26 -6.66 18.55 -9.22
C GLN A 26 -5.68 19.15 -8.21
N TYR A 27 -6.11 19.24 -6.95
CA TYR A 27 -5.24 19.74 -5.88
C TYR A 27 -4.01 18.87 -5.70
N ILE A 28 -4.14 17.54 -5.57
CA ILE A 28 -2.96 16.68 -5.40
C ILE A 28 -2.07 16.66 -6.63
N LYS A 29 -2.65 16.78 -7.83
CA LYS A 29 -1.87 16.94 -9.05
C LYS A 29 -0.99 18.19 -9.00
N SER A 30 -1.51 19.30 -8.42
CA SER A 30 -0.73 20.53 -8.22
C SER A 30 0.42 20.37 -7.22
N LEU A 31 0.34 19.38 -6.33
CA LEU A 31 1.43 19.00 -5.41
C LEU A 31 2.50 18.12 -6.08
N GLY A 32 2.38 17.78 -7.37
CA GLY A 32 3.30 16.91 -8.09
C GLY A 32 3.04 15.42 -7.88
N ILE A 33 1.89 15.04 -7.31
CA ILE A 33 1.45 13.65 -7.24
C ILE A 33 0.86 13.28 -8.61
N THR A 34 1.39 12.24 -9.23
CA THR A 34 1.07 11.86 -10.60
C THR A 34 0.33 10.53 -10.71
N HIS A 35 0.35 9.73 -9.66
CA HIS A 35 -0.24 8.40 -9.64
C HIS A 35 -1.22 8.23 -8.47
N MET A 36 -2.11 7.26 -8.63
CA MET A 36 -3.13 6.89 -7.64
C MET A 36 -3.10 5.39 -7.37
N GLU A 37 -3.33 5.01 -6.11
CA GLU A 37 -3.79 3.67 -5.78
C GLU A 37 -5.30 3.66 -5.59
N VAL A 38 -5.97 2.82 -6.33
CA VAL A 38 -7.44 2.72 -6.29
C VAL A 38 -7.83 1.33 -5.84
N SER A 39 -8.36 1.21 -4.62
CA SER A 39 -8.76 -0.08 -4.08
C SER A 39 -9.85 -0.73 -4.93
N GLN A 40 -9.87 -2.07 -4.98
CA GLN A 40 -10.91 -2.82 -5.68
C GLN A 40 -12.32 -2.39 -5.28
N ASN A 41 -12.54 -1.98 -4.02
CA ASN A 41 -13.84 -1.55 -3.51
C ASN A 41 -14.32 -0.21 -4.11
N ASN A 42 -13.39 0.65 -4.50
CA ASN A 42 -13.72 1.90 -5.18
C ASN A 42 -13.83 1.72 -6.70
N LEU A 43 -13.26 0.65 -7.23
CA LEU A 43 -13.02 0.46 -8.65
C LEU A 43 -14.04 -0.46 -9.31
N LEU A 44 -14.28 -1.66 -8.73
CA LEU A 44 -15.08 -2.68 -9.39
C LEU A 44 -16.53 -2.25 -9.60
N GLY A 45 -16.98 -2.32 -10.85
CA GLY A 45 -18.28 -1.83 -11.32
C GLY A 45 -18.36 -0.32 -11.57
N ARG A 46 -17.23 0.41 -11.41
CA ARG A 46 -17.09 1.85 -11.66
C ARG A 46 -15.87 2.18 -12.51
N GLU A 47 -15.33 1.21 -13.23
CA GLU A 47 -14.06 1.33 -13.97
C GLU A 47 -14.09 2.51 -14.94
N ASP A 48 -15.19 2.66 -15.70
CA ASP A 48 -15.38 3.76 -16.64
C ASP A 48 -15.45 5.13 -15.96
N GLU A 49 -16.09 5.22 -14.81
CA GLU A 49 -16.24 6.46 -14.04
C GLU A 49 -14.87 6.89 -13.49
N VAL A 50 -14.21 6.01 -12.74
CA VAL A 50 -12.90 6.26 -12.15
C VAL A 50 -11.84 6.55 -13.22
N GLY A 51 -11.84 5.76 -14.30
CA GLY A 51 -10.93 5.97 -15.42
C GLY A 51 -11.08 7.35 -16.05
N ARG A 52 -12.31 7.83 -16.26
CA ARG A 52 -12.58 9.19 -16.79
C ARG A 52 -12.16 10.27 -15.81
N GLU A 53 -12.45 10.12 -14.52
CA GLU A 53 -12.06 11.09 -13.48
C GLU A 53 -10.54 11.27 -13.42
N LEU A 54 -9.79 10.17 -13.35
CA LEU A 54 -8.33 10.22 -13.30
C LEU A 54 -7.73 10.77 -14.60
N SER A 55 -8.21 10.30 -15.75
CA SER A 55 -7.74 10.78 -17.06
C SER A 55 -8.02 12.27 -17.28
N PHE A 56 -9.16 12.78 -16.78
CA PHE A 56 -9.50 14.20 -16.87
C PHE A 56 -8.48 15.10 -16.16
N VAL A 57 -7.92 14.62 -15.05
CA VAL A 57 -6.88 15.32 -14.28
C VAL A 57 -5.46 14.97 -14.76
N GLY A 58 -5.30 13.91 -15.53
CA GLY A 58 -4.01 13.40 -15.98
C GLY A 58 -3.27 12.63 -14.86
N LEU A 59 -4.00 11.82 -14.10
CA LEU A 59 -3.47 10.89 -13.09
C LEU A 59 -3.51 9.47 -13.64
N GLU A 60 -2.51 8.66 -13.29
CA GLU A 60 -2.38 7.26 -13.69
C GLU A 60 -2.62 6.34 -12.47
N ILE A 61 -2.99 5.08 -12.71
CA ILE A 61 -3.16 4.10 -11.64
C ILE A 61 -1.86 3.31 -11.50
N SER A 62 -1.16 3.49 -10.38
CA SER A 62 0.07 2.74 -10.07
C SER A 62 -0.21 1.34 -9.54
N SER A 63 -1.26 1.19 -8.74
CA SER A 63 -1.60 -0.07 -8.08
C SER A 63 -3.09 -0.17 -7.75
N ILE A 64 -3.60 -1.40 -7.70
CA ILE A 64 -4.95 -1.72 -7.21
C ILE A 64 -4.82 -2.56 -5.95
N PRO A 65 -4.99 -2.00 -4.74
CA PRO A 65 -5.14 -2.80 -3.52
C PRO A 65 -6.35 -3.74 -3.62
N ALA A 66 -6.08 -5.04 -3.49
CA ALA A 66 -7.06 -6.10 -3.69
C ALA A 66 -7.03 -7.11 -2.53
N TYR A 67 -8.19 -7.30 -1.92
CA TYR A 67 -8.38 -8.17 -0.75
C TYR A 67 -8.96 -9.51 -1.19
N PHE A 68 -8.32 -10.59 -0.76
CA PHE A 68 -8.72 -11.96 -1.04
C PHE A 68 -8.91 -12.73 0.28
N ASP A 69 -9.52 -13.89 0.20
CA ASP A 69 -9.64 -14.84 1.33
C ASP A 69 -8.99 -16.19 0.97
N PHE A 70 -7.79 -16.13 0.45
CA PHE A 70 -7.06 -17.33 -0.04
C PHE A 70 -6.70 -18.32 1.08
N GLY A 71 -6.77 -17.89 2.33
CA GLY A 71 -6.61 -18.77 3.47
C GLY A 71 -7.77 -19.75 3.66
N ARG A 72 -8.99 -19.37 3.20
CA ARG A 72 -10.21 -20.16 3.41
C ARG A 72 -10.95 -20.52 2.11
N ASP A 73 -10.70 -19.79 1.06
CA ASP A 73 -11.30 -19.98 -0.25
C ASP A 73 -10.23 -19.98 -1.34
N ASP A 74 -9.94 -21.16 -1.86
CA ASP A 74 -8.91 -21.36 -2.88
C ASP A 74 -9.37 -21.12 -4.33
N ASN A 75 -10.59 -20.56 -4.52
CA ASN A 75 -11.10 -20.22 -5.84
C ASN A 75 -10.48 -18.92 -6.36
N VAL A 76 -9.24 -19.01 -6.83
CA VAL A 76 -8.47 -17.86 -7.36
C VAL A 76 -9.21 -17.19 -8.49
N ASP A 77 -9.81 -17.96 -9.41
CA ASP A 77 -10.50 -17.41 -10.59
C ASP A 77 -11.64 -16.48 -10.19
N ARG A 78 -12.52 -16.94 -9.33
CA ARG A 78 -13.65 -16.14 -8.87
C ARG A 78 -13.22 -14.86 -8.17
N GLN A 79 -12.18 -14.95 -7.33
CA GLN A 79 -11.74 -13.81 -6.54
C GLN A 79 -10.92 -12.80 -7.34
N SER A 80 -10.09 -13.27 -8.29
CA SER A 80 -9.13 -12.39 -8.98
C SER A 80 -9.56 -11.90 -10.35
N GLN A 81 -10.45 -12.61 -11.04
CA GLN A 81 -10.83 -12.27 -12.41
C GLN A 81 -11.30 -10.81 -12.55
N PRO A 82 -12.23 -10.29 -11.70
CA PRO A 82 -12.69 -8.92 -11.84
C PRO A 82 -11.57 -7.88 -11.72
N VAL A 83 -10.67 -8.05 -10.74
CA VAL A 83 -9.59 -7.09 -10.52
C VAL A 83 -8.52 -7.16 -11.61
N LEU A 84 -8.22 -8.34 -12.16
CA LEU A 84 -7.30 -8.50 -13.29
C LEU A 84 -7.84 -7.84 -14.57
N GLU A 85 -9.14 -7.99 -14.82
CA GLU A 85 -9.82 -7.34 -15.96
C GLU A 85 -9.80 -5.81 -15.80
N ALA A 86 -10.11 -5.29 -14.59
CA ALA A 86 -10.07 -3.88 -14.29
C ALA A 86 -8.66 -3.31 -14.42
N ALA A 87 -7.64 -4.00 -13.91
CA ALA A 87 -6.25 -3.60 -14.03
C ALA A 87 -5.83 -3.46 -15.49
N ARG A 88 -6.12 -4.46 -16.32
CA ARG A 88 -5.81 -4.42 -17.76
C ARG A 88 -6.59 -3.30 -18.48
N TYR A 89 -7.87 -3.12 -18.14
CA TYR A 89 -8.72 -2.12 -18.77
C TYR A 89 -8.23 -0.69 -18.50
N LEU A 90 -7.77 -0.43 -17.28
CA LEU A 90 -7.32 0.89 -16.83
C LEU A 90 -5.81 1.12 -16.99
N GLY A 91 -5.06 0.10 -17.41
CA GLY A 91 -3.62 0.19 -17.54
C GLY A 91 -2.87 0.24 -16.20
N ALA A 92 -3.47 -0.28 -15.13
CA ALA A 92 -2.78 -0.37 -13.84
C ALA A 92 -1.63 -1.38 -13.91
N GLU A 93 -0.44 -0.95 -13.48
CA GLU A 93 0.76 -1.77 -13.58
C GLU A 93 0.82 -2.89 -12.54
N LYS A 94 0.22 -2.67 -11.38
CA LYS A 94 0.34 -3.55 -10.22
C LYS A 94 -1.00 -3.85 -9.56
N ILE A 95 -1.07 -5.01 -8.93
CA ILE A 95 -2.07 -5.33 -7.91
C ILE A 95 -1.33 -5.51 -6.60
N LEU A 96 -1.71 -4.72 -5.58
CA LEU A 96 -1.29 -4.92 -4.20
C LEU A 96 -2.18 -6.00 -3.59
N VAL A 97 -1.61 -7.17 -3.36
CA VAL A 97 -2.35 -8.35 -2.92
C VAL A 97 -2.39 -8.44 -1.41
N ILE A 98 -3.59 -8.44 -0.84
CA ILE A 98 -3.83 -8.80 0.55
C ILE A 98 -4.49 -10.19 0.53
N PRO A 99 -3.74 -11.30 0.78
CA PRO A 99 -4.20 -12.65 0.49
C PRO A 99 -5.19 -13.23 1.50
N GLY A 100 -5.37 -12.57 2.64
CA GLY A 100 -6.29 -12.96 3.71
C GLY A 100 -5.70 -12.76 5.10
N PHE A 101 -6.54 -12.92 6.10
CA PHE A 101 -6.20 -12.73 7.50
C PHE A 101 -6.57 -13.97 8.31
N PHE A 102 -5.83 -14.22 9.39
CA PHE A 102 -6.26 -15.14 10.43
C PHE A 102 -7.51 -14.62 11.13
N GLN A 103 -8.21 -15.51 11.83
CA GLN A 103 -9.29 -15.11 12.73
C GLN A 103 -8.87 -15.31 14.17
N GLU A 104 -9.48 -14.56 15.07
CA GLU A 104 -9.34 -14.82 16.50
C GLU A 104 -9.81 -16.26 16.80
N GLY A 105 -8.95 -17.00 17.51
CA GLY A 105 -9.24 -18.39 17.85
C GLY A 105 -8.73 -19.44 16.86
N ASP A 106 -8.19 -19.06 15.70
CA ASP A 106 -7.55 -20.02 14.78
C ASP A 106 -6.39 -20.73 15.50
N SER A 107 -6.40 -22.06 15.46
CA SER A 107 -5.32 -22.89 16.02
C SER A 107 -4.02 -22.73 15.22
N PRO A 108 -2.85 -23.08 15.79
CA PRO A 108 -1.58 -23.05 15.04
C PRO A 108 -1.63 -23.90 13.76
N GLU A 109 -2.30 -25.04 13.80
CA GLU A 109 -2.47 -25.93 12.64
C GLU A 109 -3.35 -25.31 11.56
N GLU A 110 -4.40 -24.58 11.94
CA GLU A 110 -5.26 -23.84 11.01
C GLU A 110 -4.51 -22.67 10.39
N LYS A 111 -3.78 -21.91 11.17
CA LYS A 111 -2.91 -20.82 10.67
C LYS A 111 -1.88 -21.35 9.66
N SER A 112 -1.23 -22.47 9.96
CA SER A 112 -0.26 -23.09 9.04
C SER A 112 -0.91 -23.50 7.72
N ARG A 113 -2.09 -24.14 7.76
CA ARG A 113 -2.84 -24.51 6.55
C ARG A 113 -3.29 -23.29 5.74
N GLN A 114 -3.72 -22.23 6.40
CA GLN A 114 -4.12 -20.98 5.73
C GLN A 114 -2.93 -20.34 5.02
N MET A 115 -1.77 -20.25 5.66
CA MET A 115 -0.55 -19.72 5.02
C MET A 115 -0.16 -20.51 3.78
N GLU A 116 -0.21 -21.84 3.86
CA GLU A 116 0.07 -22.71 2.72
C GLU A 116 -0.93 -22.50 1.58
N SER A 117 -2.23 -22.43 1.89
CA SER A 117 -3.29 -22.13 0.94
C SER A 117 -3.08 -20.77 0.26
N MET A 118 -2.77 -19.73 1.05
CA MET A 118 -2.46 -18.40 0.53
C MET A 118 -1.27 -18.44 -0.46
N ALA A 119 -0.18 -19.14 -0.10
CA ALA A 119 1.00 -19.24 -0.96
C ALA A 119 0.70 -19.98 -2.28
N GLN A 120 -0.09 -21.06 -2.23
CA GLN A 120 -0.52 -21.78 -3.44
C GLN A 120 -1.42 -20.92 -4.32
N CYS A 121 -2.37 -20.17 -3.73
CA CYS A 121 -3.25 -19.27 -4.47
C CYS A 121 -2.48 -18.10 -5.08
N LEU A 122 -1.50 -17.54 -4.37
CA LEU A 122 -0.62 -16.48 -4.88
C LEU A 122 0.18 -16.94 -6.10
N ASN A 123 0.70 -18.18 -6.10
CA ASN A 123 1.37 -18.72 -7.29
C ASN A 123 0.43 -18.82 -8.50
N ARG A 124 -0.80 -19.35 -8.30
CA ARG A 124 -1.81 -19.41 -9.36
C ARG A 124 -2.23 -18.01 -9.84
N LEU A 125 -2.35 -17.06 -8.91
CA LEU A 125 -2.63 -15.66 -9.25
C LEU A 125 -1.48 -15.05 -10.06
N GLY A 126 -0.22 -15.32 -9.70
CA GLY A 126 0.95 -14.85 -10.43
C GLY A 126 0.99 -15.34 -11.89
N GLU A 127 0.68 -16.61 -12.13
CA GLU A 127 0.56 -17.17 -13.48
C GLU A 127 -0.53 -16.46 -14.29
N LYS A 128 -1.68 -16.18 -13.67
CA LYS A 128 -2.78 -15.46 -14.33
C LYS A 128 -2.40 -13.99 -14.61
N ALA A 129 -1.87 -13.29 -13.63
CA ALA A 129 -1.51 -11.87 -13.73
C ALA A 129 -0.53 -11.61 -14.88
N ALA A 130 0.41 -12.54 -15.13
CA ALA A 130 1.33 -12.48 -16.26
C ALA A 130 0.58 -12.41 -17.60
N GLY A 131 -0.53 -13.13 -17.75
CA GLY A 131 -1.39 -13.09 -18.95
C GLY A 131 -2.15 -11.77 -19.13
N TYR A 132 -2.26 -10.98 -18.07
CA TYR A 132 -2.87 -9.64 -18.11
C TYR A 132 -1.84 -8.51 -18.22
N GLY A 133 -0.54 -8.82 -18.13
CA GLY A 133 0.54 -7.82 -18.12
C GLY A 133 0.62 -7.06 -16.80
N VAL A 134 0.15 -7.64 -15.70
CA VAL A 134 0.07 -7.01 -14.37
C VAL A 134 1.06 -7.69 -13.43
N SER A 135 1.81 -6.90 -12.67
CA SER A 135 2.72 -7.38 -11.62
C SER A 135 2.00 -7.49 -10.27
N LEU A 136 2.43 -8.42 -9.43
CA LEU A 136 1.91 -8.58 -8.08
C LEU A 136 2.90 -8.01 -7.06
N VAL A 137 2.39 -7.23 -6.12
CA VAL A 137 3.13 -6.75 -4.96
C VAL A 137 2.37 -7.08 -3.68
N MET A 138 3.08 -7.24 -2.59
CA MET A 138 2.52 -7.54 -1.26
C MET A 138 3.26 -6.73 -0.22
N GLU A 139 2.53 -6.10 0.70
CA GLU A 139 3.09 -5.31 1.79
C GLU A 139 3.06 -6.07 3.12
N ASP A 140 3.87 -5.62 4.07
CA ASP A 140 3.65 -5.83 5.49
C ASP A 140 2.41 -5.05 5.93
N TYR A 141 1.57 -5.63 6.76
CA TYR A 141 0.25 -5.07 7.06
C TYR A 141 0.09 -4.79 8.55
N ASP A 142 -0.48 -3.62 8.92
CA ASP A 142 -0.68 -3.19 10.30
C ASP A 142 -1.88 -3.89 10.98
N SER A 143 -1.83 -5.23 10.99
CA SER A 143 -2.76 -6.10 11.70
C SER A 143 -2.07 -7.30 12.28
N LEU A 144 -2.28 -7.60 13.57
CA LEU A 144 -1.75 -8.81 14.23
C LEU A 144 -2.39 -10.11 13.69
N LEU A 145 -3.47 -10.00 12.92
CA LEU A 145 -4.09 -11.13 12.24
C LEU A 145 -3.53 -11.37 10.84
N ALA A 146 -2.67 -10.46 10.33
CA ALA A 146 -2.00 -10.65 9.05
C ALA A 146 -0.78 -11.57 9.22
N PRO A 147 -0.71 -12.74 8.55
CA PRO A 147 0.47 -13.60 8.60
C PRO A 147 1.72 -12.98 7.96
N PHE A 148 1.56 -11.83 7.33
CA PHE A 148 2.59 -11.03 6.66
C PHE A 148 2.83 -9.67 7.34
N SER A 149 2.47 -9.51 8.62
CA SER A 149 2.68 -8.26 9.37
C SER A 149 4.16 -8.00 9.75
N THR A 150 5.04 -8.97 9.58
CA THR A 150 6.47 -8.89 9.88
C THR A 150 7.31 -9.12 8.64
N ALA A 151 8.58 -8.70 8.68
CA ALA A 151 9.54 -8.98 7.61
C ALA A 151 9.72 -10.48 7.36
N GLU A 152 9.68 -11.31 8.42
CA GLU A 152 9.74 -12.77 8.30
C GLU A 152 8.47 -13.34 7.66
N GLY A 153 7.30 -12.87 8.09
CA GLY A 153 6.01 -13.27 7.52
C GLY A 153 5.90 -12.90 6.04
N LEU A 154 6.32 -11.69 5.68
CA LEU A 154 6.34 -11.25 4.28
C LEU A 154 7.34 -12.08 3.45
N GLU A 155 8.54 -12.33 3.96
CA GLU A 155 9.55 -13.17 3.29
C GLU A 155 9.07 -14.62 3.07
N TYR A 156 8.25 -15.17 3.99
CA TYR A 156 7.63 -16.48 3.80
C TYR A 156 6.89 -16.56 2.46
N PHE A 157 6.09 -15.54 2.11
CA PHE A 157 5.35 -15.50 0.85
C PHE A 157 6.26 -15.16 -0.33
N LEU A 158 7.13 -14.17 -0.20
CA LEU A 158 8.06 -13.76 -1.26
C LEU A 158 8.99 -14.90 -1.71
N SER A 159 9.46 -15.72 -0.78
CA SER A 159 10.33 -16.84 -1.11
C SER A 159 9.60 -18.00 -1.81
N ARG A 160 8.30 -18.16 -1.55
CA ARG A 160 7.46 -19.24 -2.12
C ARG A 160 6.73 -18.85 -3.40
N CYS A 161 6.61 -17.55 -3.66
CA CYS A 161 5.87 -17.01 -4.79
C CYS A 161 6.80 -16.14 -5.65
N PRO A 162 7.51 -16.73 -6.65
CA PRO A 162 8.51 -16.01 -7.46
C PRO A 162 7.95 -14.81 -8.22
N ALA A 163 6.66 -14.84 -8.59
CA ALA A 163 5.98 -13.74 -9.29
C ALA A 163 5.58 -12.57 -8.37
N LEU A 164 5.73 -12.74 -7.05
CA LEU A 164 5.37 -11.73 -6.06
C LEU A 164 6.58 -10.86 -5.73
N SER A 165 6.42 -9.55 -5.72
CA SER A 165 7.42 -8.58 -5.27
C SER A 165 6.97 -7.92 -3.97
N CYS A 166 7.87 -7.19 -3.31
CA CYS A 166 7.59 -6.45 -2.09
C CYS A 166 7.06 -5.04 -2.42
N CYS A 167 5.93 -4.69 -1.81
CA CYS A 167 5.59 -3.31 -1.51
C CYS A 167 6.11 -3.02 -0.10
N PHE A 168 7.14 -2.20 0.02
CA PHE A 168 7.74 -1.87 1.31
C PHE A 168 6.98 -0.70 1.94
N ASP A 169 6.17 -0.98 2.99
CA ASP A 169 5.55 0.08 3.79
C ASP A 169 6.54 0.53 4.88
N THR A 170 6.80 1.83 4.95
CA THR A 170 7.81 2.36 5.87
C THR A 170 7.34 2.40 7.32
N GLY A 171 6.04 2.36 7.61
CA GLY A 171 5.47 2.55 8.95
C GLY A 171 4.82 1.31 9.58
N ASN A 172 4.58 0.25 8.78
CA ASN A 172 3.89 -0.94 9.28
C ASN A 172 4.83 -1.86 10.08
N PHE A 173 6.14 -1.91 9.77
CA PHE A 173 7.12 -2.65 10.58
C PHE A 173 7.14 -2.17 12.04
N ARG A 174 7.01 -0.86 12.27
CA ARG A 174 6.90 -0.29 13.61
C ARG A 174 5.66 -0.81 14.35
N PHE A 175 4.56 -1.04 13.64
CA PHE A 175 3.35 -1.64 14.22
C PHE A 175 3.62 -3.08 14.71
N ALA A 176 4.40 -3.85 13.96
CA ALA A 176 4.82 -5.20 14.37
C ALA A 176 5.93 -5.21 15.45
N GLY A 177 6.47 -4.06 15.84
CA GLY A 177 7.58 -3.93 16.79
C GLY A 177 8.94 -4.21 16.17
N GLU A 178 9.06 -4.13 14.84
CA GLU A 178 10.30 -4.33 14.11
C GLU A 178 11.00 -3.00 13.77
N ASP A 179 12.32 -3.08 13.53
CA ASP A 179 13.12 -1.97 13.04
C ASP A 179 13.01 -1.87 11.52
N GLU A 180 12.61 -0.73 11.00
CA GLU A 180 12.33 -0.49 9.58
C GLU A 180 13.60 -0.63 8.71
N LEU A 181 14.78 -0.25 9.24
CA LEU A 181 16.04 -0.37 8.49
C LEU A 181 16.50 -1.83 8.42
N ALA A 182 16.31 -2.60 9.50
CA ALA A 182 16.58 -4.03 9.50
C ALA A 182 15.63 -4.79 8.55
N ALA A 183 14.34 -4.43 8.53
CA ALA A 183 13.37 -4.98 7.59
C ALA A 183 13.75 -4.63 6.13
N TYR A 184 14.18 -3.39 5.88
CA TYR A 184 14.66 -2.97 4.57
C TYR A 184 15.82 -3.84 4.07
N GLU A 185 16.87 -4.00 4.88
CA GLU A 185 18.04 -4.82 4.51
C GLU A 185 17.65 -6.26 4.15
N LYS A 186 16.65 -6.81 4.82
CA LYS A 186 16.13 -8.15 4.55
C LYS A 186 15.37 -8.24 3.22
N LEU A 187 14.59 -7.22 2.89
CA LEU A 187 13.61 -7.25 1.80
C LEU A 187 14.04 -6.50 0.53
N LYS A 188 15.09 -5.66 0.59
CA LYS A 188 15.47 -4.70 -0.47
C LYS A 188 15.60 -5.29 -1.87
N SER A 189 16.06 -6.54 -2.01
CA SER A 189 16.22 -7.19 -3.32
C SER A 189 14.88 -7.54 -4.00
N ARG A 190 13.77 -7.44 -3.28
CA ARG A 190 12.42 -7.78 -3.77
C ARG A 190 11.51 -6.55 -3.86
N ILE A 191 11.96 -5.36 -3.44
CA ILE A 191 11.14 -4.14 -3.44
C ILE A 191 10.90 -3.67 -4.87
N SER A 192 9.64 -3.50 -5.25
CA SER A 192 9.21 -2.93 -6.52
C SER A 192 8.12 -1.85 -6.37
N HIS A 193 7.64 -1.64 -5.15
CA HIS A 193 6.69 -0.60 -4.78
C HIS A 193 6.96 -0.13 -3.36
N VAL A 194 6.59 1.10 -3.01
CA VAL A 194 6.86 1.67 -1.68
C VAL A 194 5.65 2.45 -1.19
N HIS A 195 5.24 2.19 0.05
CA HIS A 195 4.33 3.04 0.80
C HIS A 195 5.11 3.89 1.78
N LEU A 196 4.89 5.19 1.72
CA LEU A 196 5.46 6.17 2.64
C LEU A 196 4.43 6.49 3.73
N LYS A 197 4.49 5.72 4.79
CA LYS A 197 3.66 5.87 5.98
C LYS A 197 4.54 6.30 7.13
N ASP A 198 4.27 7.48 7.70
CA ASP A 198 4.96 7.97 8.89
C ASP A 198 4.07 7.87 10.12
N ARG A 199 4.68 7.61 11.25
CA ARG A 199 4.02 7.38 12.53
C ARG A 199 4.58 8.30 13.60
N ALA A 200 3.72 8.79 14.49
CA ALA A 200 4.09 9.59 15.65
C ALA A 200 3.59 8.93 16.94
N TYR A 201 4.20 9.28 18.08
CA TYR A 201 3.78 8.81 19.39
C TYR A 201 2.78 9.76 20.09
N SER A 202 2.29 10.75 19.37
CA SER A 202 1.33 11.71 19.89
C SER A 202 0.26 12.07 18.87
N PRO A 203 -0.98 12.44 19.29
CA PRO A 203 -2.11 12.74 18.41
C PRO A 203 -2.03 14.13 17.76
N ARG A 204 -0.83 14.56 17.34
CA ARG A 204 -0.64 15.90 16.77
C ARG A 204 -1.36 16.04 15.42
N TRP A 205 -1.19 15.05 14.54
CA TRP A 205 -1.69 15.09 13.16
C TRP A 205 -2.87 14.17 12.89
N GLY A 206 -3.21 13.29 13.84
CA GLY A 206 -4.35 12.38 13.77
C GLY A 206 -4.77 11.93 15.14
N ASP A 207 -6.06 11.66 15.34
CA ASP A 207 -6.63 11.29 16.66
C ASP A 207 -6.81 9.76 16.80
N HIS A 208 -6.77 9.03 15.70
CA HIS A 208 -6.94 7.58 15.70
C HIS A 208 -5.58 6.90 15.82
N ALA A 209 -5.34 6.28 16.99
CA ALA A 209 -4.14 5.50 17.21
C ALA A 209 -4.33 4.04 16.77
N ALA A 210 -3.29 3.46 16.15
CA ALA A 210 -3.13 2.02 16.07
C ALA A 210 -2.33 1.55 17.30
N ALA A 211 -2.78 0.48 17.97
CA ALA A 211 -2.01 -0.14 19.04
C ALA A 211 -1.03 -1.15 18.43
N ALA A 212 0.26 -0.85 18.52
CA ALA A 212 1.32 -1.74 18.06
C ALA A 212 1.41 -3.02 18.90
N ALA A 213 2.14 -4.01 18.41
CA ALA A 213 2.30 -5.32 19.06
C ALA A 213 2.87 -5.23 20.49
N ASP A 214 3.68 -4.21 20.78
CA ASP A 214 4.25 -3.92 22.10
C ASP A 214 3.34 -3.04 22.98
N GLY A 215 2.17 -2.63 22.46
CA GLY A 215 1.20 -1.75 23.14
C GLY A 215 1.48 -0.25 22.95
N GLN A 216 2.54 0.13 22.20
CA GLN A 216 2.77 1.54 21.87
C GLN A 216 1.65 2.07 20.98
N LEU A 217 1.13 3.24 21.28
CA LEU A 217 0.15 3.92 20.42
C LEU A 217 0.87 4.66 19.30
N LEU A 218 0.49 4.34 18.06
CA LEU A 218 1.02 4.94 16.85
C LEU A 218 -0.06 5.79 16.18
N TYR A 219 0.22 7.06 16.00
CA TYR A 219 -0.64 8.04 15.34
C TYR A 219 -0.11 8.34 13.94
N PRO A 220 -0.96 8.67 12.96
CA PRO A 220 -0.49 9.11 11.66
C PRO A 220 0.28 10.43 11.76
N ALA A 221 1.30 10.57 10.92
CA ALA A 221 2.07 11.79 10.76
C ALA A 221 2.34 12.07 9.28
N PRO A 222 2.44 13.34 8.84
CA PRO A 222 2.94 13.64 7.51
C PRO A 222 4.35 13.08 7.31
N VAL A 223 4.64 12.62 6.10
CA VAL A 223 5.93 12.01 5.75
C VAL A 223 7.09 12.94 6.13
N GLY A 224 8.04 12.44 6.89
CA GLY A 224 9.20 13.17 7.41
C GLY A 224 8.92 14.05 8.64
N LYS A 225 7.74 13.90 9.26
CA LYS A 225 7.37 14.65 10.48
C LYS A 225 7.17 13.74 11.70
N GLY A 226 7.13 12.44 11.49
CA GLY A 226 6.98 11.43 12.55
C GLY A 226 8.32 10.86 13.01
N GLU A 227 8.25 9.62 13.49
CA GLU A 227 9.35 8.90 14.13
C GLU A 227 10.00 7.83 13.22
N ILE A 228 9.41 7.60 12.05
CA ILE A 228 9.93 6.60 11.10
C ILE A 228 11.16 7.19 10.40
N PRO A 229 12.27 6.44 10.25
CA PRO A 229 13.51 6.93 9.65
C PRO A 229 13.41 7.06 8.11
N ILE A 230 12.33 7.71 7.60
CA ILE A 230 11.99 7.75 6.16
C ILE A 230 13.13 8.36 5.32
N ALA A 231 13.82 9.39 5.84
CA ALA A 231 14.95 9.98 5.12
C ALA A 231 16.08 8.95 4.88
N GLY A 232 16.38 8.12 5.88
CA GLY A 232 17.35 7.04 5.76
C GLY A 232 16.91 5.97 4.76
N LEU A 233 15.66 5.53 4.85
CA LEU A 233 15.06 4.53 3.94
C LEU A 233 15.07 5.01 2.49
N LEU A 234 14.62 6.24 2.23
CA LEU A 234 14.64 6.81 0.88
C LEU A 234 16.04 6.99 0.31
N SER A 235 17.02 7.32 1.18
CA SER A 235 18.42 7.41 0.77
C SER A 235 18.97 6.04 0.37
N GLN A 236 18.63 4.98 1.09
CA GLN A 236 19.02 3.61 0.76
C GLN A 236 18.32 3.12 -0.52
N LEU A 237 17.01 3.35 -0.65
CA LEU A 237 16.26 3.05 -1.87
C LEU A 237 16.89 3.69 -3.11
N ALA A 238 17.24 4.99 -3.02
CA ALA A 238 17.89 5.70 -4.09
C ALA A 238 19.30 5.15 -4.40
N ALA A 239 20.08 4.80 -3.38
CA ALA A 239 21.41 4.20 -3.53
C ALA A 239 21.34 2.79 -4.16
N ASP A 240 20.30 2.03 -3.86
CA ASP A 240 20.03 0.71 -4.44
C ASP A 240 19.34 0.80 -5.83
N GLY A 241 19.14 2.03 -6.36
CA GLY A 241 18.64 2.27 -7.72
C GLY A 241 17.13 2.16 -7.87
N TYR A 242 16.35 2.35 -6.80
CA TYR A 242 14.89 2.37 -6.90
C TYR A 242 14.40 3.63 -7.60
N GLU A 243 13.69 3.48 -8.70
CA GLU A 243 13.11 4.57 -9.51
C GLU A 243 11.58 4.50 -9.61
N GLY A 244 10.95 3.55 -8.89
CA GLY A 244 9.52 3.29 -8.94
C GLY A 244 8.65 4.34 -8.24
N VAL A 245 7.41 3.96 -8.01
CA VAL A 245 6.40 4.80 -7.36
C VAL A 245 6.52 4.70 -5.85
N CYS A 246 6.42 5.85 -5.18
CA CYS A 246 6.31 5.97 -3.73
C CYS A 246 4.93 6.56 -3.40
N THR A 247 4.08 5.80 -2.72
CA THR A 247 2.71 6.17 -2.39
C THR A 247 2.64 6.77 -0.99
N ILE A 248 2.19 8.01 -0.87
CA ILE A 248 1.95 8.69 0.40
C ILE A 248 0.68 8.09 1.04
N GLU A 249 0.81 7.58 2.28
CA GLU A 249 -0.27 6.94 3.02
C GLU A 249 -0.55 7.61 4.37
N HIS A 250 -1.79 8.11 4.56
CA HIS A 250 -2.19 8.92 5.73
C HIS A 250 -3.56 8.55 6.29
N TYR A 251 -3.86 7.28 6.50
CA TYR A 251 -5.13 6.91 7.14
C TYR A 251 -5.23 7.49 8.56
N GLY A 252 -6.36 8.17 8.85
CA GLY A 252 -6.63 8.76 10.15
C GLY A 252 -6.03 10.14 10.40
N ALA A 253 -5.53 10.84 9.37
CA ALA A 253 -5.09 12.24 9.49
C ALA A 253 -6.24 13.18 9.88
N LYS A 254 -5.97 14.20 10.69
CA LYS A 254 -6.95 15.24 11.07
C LYS A 254 -7.38 16.12 9.90
N SER A 255 -6.48 16.33 8.98
CA SER A 255 -6.72 17.04 7.72
C SER A 255 -5.93 16.34 6.63
N MET A 256 -6.62 15.70 5.73
CA MET A 256 -6.02 15.01 4.61
C MET A 256 -5.25 15.96 3.70
N ARG A 257 -5.81 17.15 3.43
CA ARG A 257 -5.15 18.20 2.65
C ARG A 257 -3.81 18.60 3.25
N ALA A 258 -3.79 18.93 4.54
CA ALA A 258 -2.56 19.38 5.22
C ALA A 258 -1.51 18.25 5.25
N ALA A 259 -1.93 17.02 5.54
CA ALA A 259 -1.03 15.87 5.58
C ALA A 259 -0.36 15.62 4.22
N LEU A 260 -1.12 15.61 3.13
CA LEU A 260 -0.58 15.43 1.77
C LEU A 260 0.30 16.60 1.34
N GLN A 261 -0.09 17.84 1.66
CA GLN A 261 0.70 19.03 1.34
C GLN A 261 2.06 19.02 2.04
N GLU A 262 2.08 18.78 3.36
CA GLU A 262 3.31 18.72 4.15
C GLU A 262 4.22 17.58 3.67
N SER A 263 3.65 16.41 3.40
CA SER A 263 4.40 15.24 2.90
C SER A 263 5.01 15.48 1.53
N ALA A 264 4.22 15.95 0.56
CA ALA A 264 4.71 16.22 -0.79
C ALA A 264 5.75 17.35 -0.81
N ALA A 265 5.60 18.38 0.04
CA ALA A 265 6.58 19.44 0.16
C ALA A 265 7.91 18.91 0.72
N TRP A 266 7.86 18.16 1.84
CA TRP A 266 9.05 17.59 2.44
C TRP A 266 9.79 16.61 1.50
N LEU A 267 9.05 15.76 0.80
CA LEU A 267 9.62 14.81 -0.15
C LEU A 267 10.35 15.52 -1.29
N ARG A 268 9.76 16.55 -1.89
CA ARG A 268 10.39 17.30 -2.99
C ARG A 268 11.57 18.15 -2.56
N GLU A 269 11.59 18.64 -1.31
CA GLU A 269 12.73 19.39 -0.77
C GLU A 269 13.95 18.49 -0.50
N ASN A 270 13.72 17.21 -0.20
CA ASN A 270 14.79 16.32 0.27
C ASN A 270 15.21 15.25 -0.75
N PHE A 271 14.35 14.93 -1.73
CA PHE A 271 14.59 13.83 -2.69
C PHE A 271 14.17 14.20 -4.11
N PRO A 272 14.83 13.60 -5.15
CA PRO A 272 14.51 13.87 -6.54
C PRO A 272 13.26 13.11 -7.00
N PHE A 273 12.09 13.60 -6.63
CA PHE A 273 10.83 13.14 -7.22
C PHE A 273 10.53 13.90 -8.51
N ALA A 274 10.12 13.14 -9.54
CA ALA A 274 9.76 13.67 -10.86
C ALA A 274 8.32 14.22 -10.86
#